data_4e2f7b87ad7aa4931d4be1ec1b795c63
#
_entry.id   4e2f7b87ad7aa4931d4be1ec1b795c63
#
_cell.length_a   1.000
_cell.length_b   1.000
_cell.length_c   1.000
_cell.angle_alpha   90.00
_cell.angle_beta   90.00
_cell.angle_gamma   90.00
#
_symmetry.space_group_name_H-M   'P 1'
#
loop_
_entity.id
_entity.type
_entity.pdbx_description
1 polymer ?
#
loop_
_entity_poly.entity_id
_entity_poly.type
_entity_poly.pdbx_seq_one_letter_code
_entity_poly.pdbx_strand_id
1 'polypeptide(L)'
;AQDVRIYGSAILEDAESQKTELLIDALPYQETYMPGGGRNHYPVDTYTLSVQKPSDIRRVKVSTNEIELKPGDEIKIDVELERADGFEANVSLDVIYQHLGQIWGNSLPKGIKMDGNKSKILLTSGELKGHVTLVADDNLEKAERQQFCIMANVSLNFVMKATYSSEPLYITTTPKEETAE
;
A
#
# COMPACT_ATOMS: atom_id res chain seq x y z
N ALA A 1 -8.82 20.23 12.25
CA ALA A 1 -7.76 19.30 12.60
C ALA A 1 -8.02 18.74 14.00
N GLN A 2 -7.67 17.50 14.23
CA GLN A 2 -7.83 16.82 15.51
C GLN A 2 -6.65 15.88 15.72
N ASP A 3 -6.11 15.87 16.92
CA ASP A 3 -5.06 14.92 17.29
C ASP A 3 -5.68 13.57 17.64
N VAL A 4 -5.07 12.51 17.13
CA VAL A 4 -5.51 11.13 17.33
C VAL A 4 -4.36 10.27 17.85
N ARG A 5 -4.70 9.18 18.52
CA ARG A 5 -3.75 8.12 18.87
C ARG A 5 -4.15 6.85 18.13
N ILE A 6 -3.17 6.12 17.65
CA ILE A 6 -3.35 4.86 16.96
C ILE A 6 -2.69 3.76 17.78
N TYR A 7 -3.43 2.66 18.01
CA TYR A 7 -2.94 1.50 18.74
C TYR A 7 -2.99 0.29 17.85
N GLY A 8 -1.97 -0.55 17.94
CA GLY A 8 -2.02 -1.91 17.42
C GLY A 8 -2.34 -2.89 18.55
N SER A 9 -3.23 -3.84 18.31
CA SER A 9 -3.49 -4.93 19.25
C SER A 9 -3.25 -6.29 18.60
N ALA A 10 -2.75 -7.23 19.38
CA ALA A 10 -2.58 -8.62 18.99
C ALA A 10 -2.86 -9.55 20.17
N ILE A 11 -3.40 -10.73 19.88
CA ILE A 11 -3.52 -11.81 20.86
C ILE A 11 -2.36 -12.76 20.60
N LEU A 12 -1.49 -12.89 21.56
CA LEU A 12 -0.40 -13.87 21.55
C LEU A 12 -0.85 -15.11 22.30
N GLU A 13 -0.61 -16.29 21.72
CA GLU A 13 -0.85 -17.57 22.34
C GLU A 13 0.51 -18.25 22.57
N ASP A 14 0.80 -18.63 23.80
CA ASP A 14 2.03 -19.35 24.14
C ASP A 14 1.89 -20.88 23.94
N ALA A 15 2.96 -21.62 24.20
CA ALA A 15 3.00 -23.08 24.03
C ALA A 15 2.03 -23.83 24.99
N GLU A 16 1.54 -23.16 26.03
CA GLU A 16 0.57 -23.70 27.01
C GLU A 16 -0.87 -23.24 26.70
N SER A 17 -1.09 -22.62 25.51
CA SER A 17 -2.38 -22.07 25.06
C SER A 17 -2.92 -20.94 25.94
N GLN A 18 -2.04 -20.27 26.70
CA GLN A 18 -2.41 -19.04 27.39
C GLN A 18 -2.42 -17.87 26.40
N LYS A 19 -3.51 -17.11 26.45
CA LYS A 19 -3.70 -15.95 25.58
C LYS A 19 -3.37 -14.67 26.33
N THR A 20 -2.46 -13.90 25.76
CA THR A 20 -2.10 -12.56 26.25
C THR A 20 -2.45 -11.52 25.20
N GLU A 21 -3.22 -10.52 25.58
CA GLU A 21 -3.47 -9.36 24.73
C GLU A 21 -2.29 -8.39 24.83
N LEU A 22 -1.69 -8.09 23.67
CA LEU A 22 -0.67 -7.07 23.52
C LEU A 22 -1.30 -5.81 22.92
N LEU A 23 -1.12 -4.69 23.60
CA LEU A 23 -1.54 -3.37 23.10
C LEU A 23 -0.30 -2.47 23.00
N ILE A 24 -0.05 -1.94 21.80
CA ILE A 24 1.14 -1.11 21.51
C ILE A 24 0.69 0.20 20.88
N ASP A 25 1.19 1.32 21.38
CA ASP A 25 1.04 2.62 20.76
C ASP A 25 1.83 2.68 19.44
N ALA A 26 1.18 3.13 18.38
CA ALA A 26 1.87 3.51 17.16
C ALA A 26 2.49 4.89 17.37
N LEU A 27 3.81 4.95 17.42
CA LEU A 27 4.54 6.22 17.57
C LEU A 27 4.72 6.87 16.20
N PRO A 28 4.11 8.02 15.92
CA PRO A 28 4.35 8.75 14.69
C PRO A 28 5.75 9.37 14.69
N TYR A 29 6.37 9.41 13.50
CA TYR A 29 7.67 10.05 13.29
C TYR A 29 7.54 11.17 12.27
N GLN A 30 8.23 12.26 12.50
CA GLN A 30 8.45 13.30 11.52
C GLN A 30 9.79 13.05 10.83
N GLU A 31 9.77 12.92 9.50
CA GLU A 31 11.00 12.89 8.71
C GLU A 31 11.42 14.31 8.33
N THR A 32 12.66 14.64 8.56
CA THR A 32 13.28 15.89 8.09
C THR A 32 14.42 15.60 7.14
N TYR A 33 14.43 16.35 6.03
CA TYR A 33 15.51 16.32 5.06
C TYR A 33 16.57 17.35 5.41
N MET A 34 17.83 16.93 5.36
CA MET A 34 18.96 17.84 5.47
C MET A 34 19.58 18.09 4.09
N PRO A 35 20.12 19.28 3.82
CA PRO A 35 20.92 19.53 2.63
C PRO A 35 22.05 18.49 2.53
N GLY A 36 22.19 17.90 1.33
CA GLY A 36 23.17 16.82 1.10
C GLY A 36 22.60 15.41 1.19
N GLY A 37 21.27 15.24 1.38
CA GLY A 37 20.56 13.96 1.29
C GLY A 37 20.48 13.18 2.60
N GLY A 38 20.86 13.79 3.72
CA GLY A 38 20.64 13.21 5.05
C GLY A 38 19.16 13.23 5.43
N ARG A 39 18.72 12.20 6.17
CA ARG A 39 17.37 12.10 6.72
C ARG A 39 17.46 11.82 8.21
N ASN A 40 16.62 12.51 8.96
CA ASN A 40 16.41 12.23 10.38
C ASN A 40 14.95 11.96 10.66
N HIS A 41 14.69 11.02 11.56
CA HIS A 41 13.37 10.69 12.05
C HIS A 41 13.27 11.12 13.51
N TYR A 42 12.30 11.95 13.83
CA TYR A 42 12.03 12.40 15.20
C TYR A 42 10.67 11.84 15.62
N PRO A 43 10.57 11.14 16.77
CA PRO A 43 9.29 10.79 17.33
C PRO A 43 8.51 12.06 17.65
N VAL A 44 7.20 12.02 17.39
CA VAL A 44 6.28 13.10 17.73
C VAL A 44 5.16 12.55 18.61
N ASP A 45 4.62 13.40 19.51
CA ASP A 45 3.66 12.96 20.52
C ASP A 45 2.23 12.84 19.97
N THR A 46 1.98 13.45 18.81
CA THR A 46 0.62 13.55 18.26
C THR A 46 0.57 13.20 16.78
N TYR A 47 -0.53 12.59 16.39
CA TYR A 47 -0.89 12.37 14.99
C TYR A 47 -2.09 13.26 14.67
N THR A 48 -1.86 14.32 13.89
CA THR A 48 -2.91 15.28 13.57
C THR A 48 -3.62 14.90 12.29
N LEU A 49 -4.93 14.68 12.36
CA LEU A 49 -5.81 14.49 11.19
C LEU A 49 -6.51 15.78 10.82
N SER A 50 -6.54 16.07 9.53
CA SER A 50 -7.30 17.18 8.96
C SER A 50 -8.19 16.67 7.84
N VAL A 51 -9.48 16.93 7.94
CA VAL A 51 -10.44 16.64 6.87
C VAL A 51 -10.61 17.89 6.02
N GLN A 52 -10.30 17.77 4.75
CA GLN A 52 -10.44 18.86 3.78
C GLN A 52 -11.01 18.33 2.45
N LYS A 53 -11.42 19.24 1.57
CA LYS A 53 -11.78 18.84 0.21
C LYS A 53 -10.52 18.31 -0.51
N PRO A 54 -10.62 17.15 -1.20
CA PRO A 54 -9.50 16.65 -1.99
C PRO A 54 -9.15 17.66 -3.10
N SER A 55 -7.85 17.95 -3.24
CA SER A 55 -7.33 18.87 -4.25
C SER A 55 -6.97 18.17 -5.57
N ASP A 56 -6.68 16.88 -5.50
CA ASP A 56 -6.13 16.12 -6.64
C ASP A 56 -7.00 14.91 -6.99
N ILE A 57 -7.04 13.89 -6.13
CA ILE A 57 -7.80 12.66 -6.33
C ILE A 57 -8.89 12.56 -5.27
N ARG A 58 -10.14 12.39 -5.71
CA ARG A 58 -11.29 12.20 -4.81
C ARG A 58 -11.44 10.74 -4.38
N ARG A 59 -11.14 9.81 -5.32
CA ARG A 59 -11.30 8.39 -5.09
C ARG A 59 -10.42 7.57 -6.02
N VAL A 60 -9.93 6.43 -5.49
CA VAL A 60 -9.26 5.37 -6.25
C VAL A 60 -10.15 4.13 -6.17
N LYS A 61 -10.79 3.77 -7.29
CA LYS A 61 -11.67 2.60 -7.40
C LYS A 61 -10.88 1.43 -7.99
N VAL A 62 -11.19 0.22 -7.54
CA VAL A 62 -10.59 -1.02 -8.01
C VAL A 62 -11.67 -2.01 -8.45
N SER A 63 -11.35 -2.89 -9.40
CA SER A 63 -12.30 -3.86 -9.97
C SER A 63 -12.62 -5.02 -9.04
N THR A 64 -11.75 -5.32 -8.08
CA THR A 64 -11.95 -6.36 -7.06
C THR A 64 -11.22 -5.99 -5.78
N ASN A 65 -11.67 -6.50 -4.67
CA ASN A 65 -11.02 -6.35 -3.36
C ASN A 65 -10.71 -7.68 -2.66
N GLU A 66 -11.12 -8.82 -3.25
CA GLU A 66 -10.74 -10.15 -2.79
C GLU A 66 -10.00 -10.88 -3.90
N ILE A 67 -8.82 -11.41 -3.59
CA ILE A 67 -7.90 -12.00 -4.55
C ILE A 67 -7.39 -13.33 -4.01
N GLU A 68 -7.43 -14.35 -4.85
CA GLU A 68 -6.84 -15.66 -4.56
C GLU A 68 -5.79 -15.97 -5.61
N LEU A 69 -4.58 -16.35 -5.20
CA LEU A 69 -3.47 -16.67 -6.09
C LEU A 69 -2.74 -17.93 -5.65
N LYS A 70 -2.31 -18.70 -6.65
CA LYS A 70 -1.42 -19.87 -6.55
C LYS A 70 -0.12 -19.57 -7.28
N PRO A 71 0.96 -20.35 -7.06
CA PRO A 71 2.21 -20.20 -7.80
C PRO A 71 2.00 -20.23 -9.31
N GLY A 72 2.51 -19.21 -9.99
CA GLY A 72 2.39 -19.02 -11.44
C GLY A 72 1.13 -18.28 -11.89
N ASP A 73 0.19 -17.98 -10.98
CA ASP A 73 -0.99 -17.21 -11.32
C ASP A 73 -0.65 -15.72 -11.52
N GLU A 74 -1.50 -15.06 -12.30
CA GLU A 74 -1.50 -13.61 -12.44
C GLU A 74 -2.93 -13.06 -12.37
N ILE A 75 -3.05 -11.84 -11.84
CA ILE A 75 -4.32 -11.12 -11.80
C ILE A 75 -4.13 -9.69 -12.24
N LYS A 76 -5.02 -9.24 -13.12
CA LYS A 76 -5.15 -7.85 -13.52
C LYS A 76 -6.24 -7.18 -12.69
N ILE A 77 -5.88 -6.10 -12.01
CA ILE A 77 -6.79 -5.28 -11.21
C ILE A 77 -6.96 -3.95 -11.95
N ASP A 78 -8.13 -3.71 -12.50
CA ASP A 78 -8.43 -2.44 -13.14
C ASP A 78 -8.62 -1.34 -12.08
N VAL A 79 -8.09 -0.14 -12.37
CA VAL A 79 -8.11 1.02 -11.48
C VAL A 79 -8.79 2.17 -12.21
N GLU A 80 -9.74 2.82 -11.54
CA GLU A 80 -10.39 4.03 -12.03
C GLU A 80 -10.25 5.16 -11.00
N LEU A 81 -9.78 6.32 -11.45
CA LEU A 81 -9.60 7.51 -10.62
C LEU A 81 -10.78 8.46 -10.78
N GLU A 82 -11.28 8.97 -9.66
CA GLU A 82 -12.09 10.18 -9.62
C GLU A 82 -11.19 11.36 -9.29
N ARG A 83 -10.90 12.19 -10.28
CA ARG A 83 -10.07 13.39 -10.12
C ARG A 83 -10.90 14.54 -9.54
N ALA A 84 -10.27 15.42 -8.78
CA ALA A 84 -10.86 16.70 -8.43
C ALA A 84 -11.03 17.60 -9.66
N ASP A 85 -11.99 18.53 -9.57
CA ASP A 85 -12.28 19.43 -10.69
C ASP A 85 -11.03 20.26 -11.05
N GLY A 86 -10.65 20.22 -12.32
CA GLY A 86 -9.48 20.93 -12.84
C GLY A 86 -8.13 20.26 -12.57
N PHE A 87 -8.10 19.09 -11.93
CA PHE A 87 -6.85 18.37 -11.72
C PHE A 87 -6.51 17.48 -12.92
N GLU A 88 -5.45 17.83 -13.64
CA GLU A 88 -5.01 17.15 -14.87
C GLU A 88 -3.58 16.59 -14.79
N ALA A 89 -2.89 16.74 -13.67
CA ALA A 89 -1.52 16.28 -13.54
C ALA A 89 -1.39 14.74 -13.66
N ASN A 90 -0.20 14.27 -13.96
CA ASN A 90 0.10 12.85 -14.05
C ASN A 90 -0.07 12.16 -12.68
N VAL A 91 -0.58 10.93 -12.73
CA VAL A 91 -0.74 10.08 -11.54
C VAL A 91 -0.02 8.77 -11.81
N SER A 92 0.78 8.31 -10.84
CA SER A 92 1.39 6.98 -10.88
C SER A 92 0.74 6.04 -9.89
N LEU A 93 0.42 4.82 -10.34
CA LEU A 93 -0.11 3.74 -9.49
C LEU A 93 1.04 2.93 -8.90
N ASP A 94 0.89 2.50 -7.65
CA ASP A 94 1.85 1.61 -6.99
C ASP A 94 1.12 0.74 -5.95
N VAL A 95 1.73 -0.39 -5.57
CA VAL A 95 1.27 -1.30 -4.51
C VAL A 95 2.27 -1.36 -3.34
N ILE A 96 3.45 -0.76 -3.54
CA ILE A 96 4.53 -0.67 -2.56
C ILE A 96 4.71 0.80 -2.19
N TYR A 97 4.74 1.09 -0.89
CA TYR A 97 5.07 2.44 -0.44
C TYR A 97 6.56 2.69 -0.59
N GLN A 98 6.92 3.37 -1.67
CA GLN A 98 8.31 3.68 -2.00
C GLN A 98 8.46 5.14 -2.44
N HIS A 99 9.61 5.72 -2.10
CA HIS A 99 9.94 7.08 -2.49
C HIS A 99 11.45 7.28 -2.50
N LEU A 100 11.95 8.00 -3.50
CA LEU A 100 13.37 8.33 -3.68
C LEU A 100 14.31 7.11 -3.57
N GLY A 101 13.90 5.99 -4.19
CA GLY A 101 14.70 4.76 -4.22
C GLY A 101 14.70 3.94 -2.93
N GLN A 102 13.88 4.32 -1.94
CA GLN A 102 13.70 3.54 -0.71
C GLN A 102 12.28 2.99 -0.61
N ILE A 103 12.19 1.73 -0.20
CA ILE A 103 10.92 1.07 0.13
C ILE A 103 10.68 1.28 1.62
N TRP A 104 9.53 1.91 1.95
CA TRP A 104 9.11 2.20 3.32
C TRP A 104 8.07 1.19 3.82
N GLY A 105 7.38 0.53 2.89
CA GLY A 105 6.42 -0.51 3.22
C GLY A 105 6.07 -1.35 2.01
N ASN A 106 6.01 -2.66 2.23
CA ASN A 106 5.48 -3.63 1.28
C ASN A 106 4.53 -4.55 2.03
N SER A 107 3.24 -4.43 1.74
CA SER A 107 2.19 -5.23 2.35
C SER A 107 1.78 -6.44 1.51
N LEU A 108 2.41 -6.66 0.35
CA LEU A 108 2.17 -7.87 -0.42
C LEU A 108 2.77 -9.10 0.25
N PRO A 109 2.12 -10.26 0.17
CA PRO A 109 2.71 -11.53 0.59
C PRO A 109 4.02 -11.80 -0.13
N LYS A 110 4.94 -12.50 0.52
CA LYS A 110 6.19 -12.91 -0.11
C LYS A 110 5.91 -13.84 -1.30
N GLY A 111 6.57 -13.58 -2.41
CA GLY A 111 6.33 -14.26 -3.68
C GLY A 111 5.28 -13.57 -4.56
N ILE A 112 4.65 -12.48 -4.10
CA ILE A 112 3.79 -11.64 -4.94
C ILE A 112 4.51 -10.35 -5.30
N LYS A 113 4.43 -9.97 -6.57
CA LYS A 113 4.97 -8.71 -7.07
C LYS A 113 4.10 -8.10 -8.16
N MET A 114 4.24 -6.81 -8.37
CA MET A 114 3.64 -6.11 -9.49
C MET A 114 4.51 -6.31 -10.75
N ASP A 115 3.90 -6.74 -11.85
CA ASP A 115 4.53 -6.78 -13.17
C ASP A 115 4.32 -5.42 -13.87
N GLY A 116 5.37 -4.60 -13.87
CA GLY A 116 5.33 -3.28 -14.49
C GLY A 116 5.13 -3.31 -16.02
N ASN A 117 5.56 -4.39 -16.69
CA ASN A 117 5.39 -4.52 -18.15
C ASN A 117 3.95 -4.89 -18.55
N LYS A 118 3.23 -5.56 -17.64
CA LYS A 118 1.83 -5.94 -17.83
C LYS A 118 0.86 -4.96 -17.14
N SER A 119 1.36 -3.88 -16.58
CA SER A 119 0.57 -2.88 -15.86
C SER A 119 0.55 -1.55 -16.61
N LYS A 120 -0.57 -0.84 -16.53
CA LYS A 120 -0.66 0.57 -16.92
C LYS A 120 -0.69 1.43 -15.68
N ILE A 121 0.49 1.78 -15.18
CA ILE A 121 0.64 2.48 -13.90
C ILE A 121 0.82 3.99 -14.02
N LEU A 122 1.20 4.51 -15.19
CA LEU A 122 1.27 5.96 -15.41
C LEU A 122 0.01 6.42 -16.14
N LEU A 123 -0.75 7.29 -15.48
CA LEU A 123 -1.94 7.95 -16.00
C LEU A 123 -1.60 9.40 -16.28
N THR A 124 -1.47 9.72 -17.56
CA THR A 124 -1.14 11.08 -18.01
C THR A 124 -2.37 11.99 -17.96
N SER A 125 -2.18 13.26 -18.31
CA SER A 125 -3.22 14.28 -18.26
C SER A 125 -4.56 13.80 -18.85
N GLY A 126 -5.62 13.87 -18.05
CA GLY A 126 -6.97 13.48 -18.44
C GLY A 126 -7.27 11.98 -18.38
N GLU A 127 -6.29 11.11 -18.28
CA GLU A 127 -6.54 9.67 -18.15
C GLU A 127 -7.11 9.31 -16.77
N LEU A 128 -8.20 8.53 -16.78
CA LEU A 128 -8.87 8.09 -15.56
C LEU A 128 -8.66 6.60 -15.26
N LYS A 129 -8.25 5.80 -16.26
CA LYS A 129 -8.21 4.34 -16.14
C LYS A 129 -6.82 3.79 -16.37
N GLY A 130 -6.39 2.97 -15.43
CA GLY A 130 -5.18 2.16 -15.49
C GLY A 130 -5.43 0.77 -14.98
N HIS A 131 -4.38 0.02 -14.75
CA HIS A 131 -4.45 -1.28 -14.10
C HIS A 131 -3.10 -1.66 -13.51
N VAL A 132 -3.17 -2.51 -12.50
CA VAL A 132 -2.05 -3.19 -11.88
C VAL A 132 -2.18 -4.67 -12.15
N THR A 133 -1.12 -5.32 -12.61
CA THR A 133 -1.04 -6.76 -12.74
C THR A 133 -0.12 -7.30 -11.64
N LEU A 134 -0.66 -8.17 -10.79
CA LEU A 134 0.11 -8.91 -9.79
C LEU A 134 0.42 -10.30 -10.33
N VAL A 135 1.62 -10.78 -10.04
CA VAL A 135 2.09 -12.12 -10.40
C VAL A 135 2.59 -12.85 -9.17
N ALA A 136 2.31 -14.15 -9.11
CA ALA A 136 2.75 -15.05 -8.05
C ALA A 136 3.94 -15.87 -8.52
N ASP A 137 5.05 -15.77 -7.80
CA ASP A 137 6.26 -16.55 -8.05
C ASP A 137 6.09 -18.00 -7.56
N ASP A 138 6.99 -18.91 -7.99
CA ASP A 138 6.98 -20.31 -7.58
C ASP A 138 7.23 -20.52 -6.07
N ASN A 139 7.89 -19.58 -5.40
CA ASN A 139 8.21 -19.58 -3.98
C ASN A 139 7.17 -18.78 -3.14
N LEU A 140 5.93 -18.79 -3.58
CA LEU A 140 4.81 -18.13 -2.91
C LEU A 140 4.65 -18.68 -1.49
N GLU A 141 4.64 -17.78 -0.49
CA GLU A 141 4.32 -18.13 0.89
C GLU A 141 2.81 -18.08 1.14
N LYS A 142 2.34 -18.86 2.13
CA LYS A 142 0.93 -18.85 2.54
C LYS A 142 0.59 -17.51 3.18
N ALA A 143 -0.49 -16.92 2.72
CA ALA A 143 -1.10 -15.75 3.34
C ALA A 143 -2.62 -15.95 3.39
N GLU A 144 -3.24 -15.47 4.45
CA GLU A 144 -4.69 -15.53 4.64
C GLU A 144 -5.22 -14.12 4.79
N ARG A 145 -5.98 -13.65 3.77
CA ARG A 145 -6.58 -12.32 3.72
C ARG A 145 -5.60 -11.19 4.09
N GLN A 146 -4.37 -11.25 3.61
CA GLN A 146 -3.39 -10.19 3.86
C GLN A 146 -3.82 -8.91 3.15
N GLN A 147 -3.91 -7.82 3.92
CA GLN A 147 -4.39 -6.54 3.42
C GLN A 147 -3.30 -5.77 2.69
N PHE A 148 -3.66 -5.18 1.56
CA PHE A 148 -2.87 -4.16 0.87
C PHE A 148 -3.80 -3.11 0.24
N CYS A 149 -3.24 -2.10 -0.41
CA CYS A 149 -4.00 -1.13 -1.19
C CYS A 149 -3.25 -0.75 -2.47
N ILE A 150 -3.97 -0.25 -3.45
CA ILE A 150 -3.36 0.41 -4.62
C ILE A 150 -3.31 1.90 -4.34
N MET A 151 -2.12 2.46 -4.47
CA MET A 151 -1.84 3.87 -4.23
C MET A 151 -1.79 4.64 -5.54
N ALA A 152 -2.44 5.80 -5.57
CA ALA A 152 -2.34 6.80 -6.63
C ALA A 152 -1.46 7.94 -6.13
N ASN A 153 -0.28 8.09 -6.71
CA ASN A 153 0.71 9.08 -6.31
C ASN A 153 0.70 10.27 -7.25
N VAL A 154 0.62 11.46 -6.67
CA VAL A 154 0.71 12.76 -7.36
C VAL A 154 1.99 13.45 -6.94
N SER A 155 2.86 13.81 -7.87
CA SER A 155 4.05 14.61 -7.56
C SER A 155 3.67 16.06 -7.29
N LEU A 156 3.91 16.52 -6.08
CA LEU A 156 3.74 17.93 -5.70
C LEU A 156 4.95 18.75 -6.12
N ASN A 157 6.12 18.15 -6.03
CA ASN A 157 7.40 18.68 -6.53
C ASN A 157 8.40 17.53 -6.67
N PHE A 158 9.67 17.84 -6.94
CA PHE A 158 10.73 16.85 -7.11
C PHE A 158 10.90 15.89 -5.91
N VAL A 159 10.60 16.35 -4.71
CA VAL A 159 10.85 15.60 -3.47
C VAL A 159 9.56 15.08 -2.83
N MET A 160 8.43 15.75 -3.05
CA MET A 160 7.19 15.48 -2.33
C MET A 160 6.13 14.86 -3.23
N LYS A 161 5.43 13.88 -2.69
CA LYS A 161 4.25 13.27 -3.30
C LYS A 161 3.05 13.35 -2.36
N ALA A 162 1.86 13.54 -2.93
CA ALA A 162 0.61 13.20 -2.26
C ALA A 162 0.21 11.79 -2.68
N THR A 163 -0.20 10.96 -1.72
CA THR A 163 -0.60 9.57 -1.95
C THR A 163 -2.06 9.40 -1.54
N TYR A 164 -2.84 8.86 -2.46
CA TYR A 164 -4.26 8.52 -2.28
C TYR A 164 -4.39 7.01 -2.42
N SER A 165 -5.09 6.34 -1.50
CA SER A 165 -5.24 4.89 -1.54
C SER A 165 -6.64 4.48 -2.01
N SER A 166 -6.71 3.28 -2.60
CA SER A 166 -7.96 2.57 -2.80
C SER A 166 -8.59 2.15 -1.46
N GLU A 167 -9.81 1.63 -1.51
CA GLU A 167 -10.32 0.77 -0.46
C GLU A 167 -9.37 -0.44 -0.28
N PRO A 168 -9.38 -1.08 0.90
CA PRO A 168 -8.51 -2.25 1.15
C PRO A 168 -8.78 -3.38 0.17
N LEU A 169 -7.70 -4.00 -0.30
CA LEU A 169 -7.73 -5.26 -1.01
C LEU A 169 -7.17 -6.35 -0.09
N TYR A 170 -7.69 -7.56 -0.22
CA TYR A 170 -7.27 -8.72 0.56
C TYR A 170 -6.79 -9.81 -0.36
N ILE A 171 -5.62 -10.34 -0.08
CA ILE A 171 -5.00 -11.40 -0.87
C ILE A 171 -4.82 -12.66 -0.03
N THR A 172 -5.32 -13.76 -0.55
CA THR A 172 -5.13 -15.11 -0.03
C THR A 172 -4.24 -15.88 -0.97
N THR A 173 -3.21 -16.53 -0.46
CA THR A 173 -2.28 -17.30 -1.26
C THR A 173 -2.22 -18.76 -0.80
N THR A 174 -2.15 -19.67 -1.78
CA THR A 174 -2.01 -21.10 -1.53
C THR A 174 -0.72 -21.59 -2.17
N PRO A 175 0.35 -21.86 -1.39
CA PRO A 175 1.61 -22.41 -1.90
C PRO A 175 1.42 -23.79 -2.55
N LYS A 176 2.41 -24.24 -3.34
CA LYS A 176 2.46 -25.65 -3.76
C LYS A 176 2.59 -26.52 -2.51
N GLU A 177 1.84 -27.63 -2.49
CA GLU A 177 2.06 -28.66 -1.45
C GLU A 177 3.48 -29.19 -1.64
N GLU A 178 4.27 -29.17 -0.58
CA GLU A 178 5.54 -29.91 -0.55
C GLU A 178 5.20 -31.39 -0.66
N THR A 179 5.50 -32.01 -1.80
CA THR A 179 5.50 -33.47 -1.90
C THR A 179 6.59 -33.97 -0.96
N ALA A 180 6.19 -34.52 0.18
CA ALA A 180 7.09 -35.22 1.09
C ALA A 180 7.71 -36.40 0.30
N GLU A 181 9.03 -36.32 0.06
CA GLU A 181 9.84 -37.45 -0.41
C GLU A 181 10.10 -38.46 0.74
#